data_aa01803896543687e4cb0a04d06876a7
#
_entry.id   aa01803896543687e4cb0a04d06876a7
#
_cell.length_a   1.000
_cell.length_b   1.000
_cell.length_c   1.000
_cell.angle_alpha   90.00
_cell.angle_beta   90.00
_cell.angle_gamma   90.00
#
_symmetry.space_group_name_H-M   'P 1'
#
loop_
_entity.id
_entity.type
_entity.pdbx_description
1 polymer ?
#
loop_
_entity_poly.entity_id
_entity_poly.type
_entity_poly.pdbx_seq_one_letter_code
_entity_poly.pdbx_strand_id
1 'polypeptide(L)'
;MNKHSGIDLHSNNCVVVVIDENDHVLCEKRMPNNLEQIVALLAPHRGDSRGVVVKSTFNWYWLVDGLQRARFEVKLANTAALAQYCGLKYSGDEHGARHLAHLLRAGILRTGYIYPPEQRAVRDLSRKRAQLVHSRTMHILAVETLVARQAGGRISGNCVKQLTADAVAD
;
A
#
# COMPACT_ATOMS: atom_id res chain seq x y z
N MET A 1 -14.31 27.25 1.47
CA MET A 1 -14.90 25.89 1.57
C MET A 1 -13.76 24.88 1.62
N ASN A 2 -13.61 24.13 2.71
CA ASN A 2 -12.50 23.21 2.87
C ASN A 2 -12.75 21.94 2.04
N LYS A 3 -11.73 21.51 1.27
CA LYS A 3 -11.82 20.33 0.42
C LYS A 3 -10.79 19.28 0.86
N HIS A 4 -11.17 18.01 0.80
CA HIS A 4 -10.35 16.88 1.19
C HIS A 4 -10.35 15.87 0.05
N SER A 5 -9.19 15.38 -0.33
CA SER A 5 -9.06 14.46 -1.46
C SER A 5 -8.52 13.12 -1.01
N GLY A 6 -9.08 12.03 -1.54
CA GLY A 6 -8.61 10.67 -1.34
C GLY A 6 -8.25 10.02 -2.66
N ILE A 7 -7.14 9.29 -2.67
CA ILE A 7 -6.68 8.53 -3.84
C ILE A 7 -6.47 7.09 -3.44
N ASP A 8 -7.30 6.20 -3.98
CA ASP A 8 -7.09 4.77 -3.91
C ASP A 8 -6.27 4.32 -5.13
N LEU A 9 -4.98 4.06 -4.88
CA LEU A 9 -4.00 3.75 -5.91
C LEU A 9 -3.92 2.23 -6.11
N HIS A 10 -4.10 1.79 -7.34
CA HIS A 10 -3.93 0.40 -7.79
C HIS A 10 -2.70 0.25 -8.69
N SER A 11 -2.46 -0.95 -9.22
CA SER A 11 -1.30 -1.25 -10.05
C SER A 11 -1.27 -0.47 -11.37
N ASN A 12 -2.43 -0.27 -12.01
CA ASN A 12 -2.54 0.34 -13.35
C ASN A 12 -3.54 1.51 -13.43
N ASN A 13 -4.32 1.72 -12.40
CA ASN A 13 -5.29 2.82 -12.32
C ASN A 13 -5.41 3.32 -10.88
N CYS A 14 -6.10 4.43 -10.71
CA CYS A 14 -6.47 4.95 -9.40
C CYS A 14 -7.90 5.49 -9.42
N VAL A 15 -8.51 5.56 -8.26
CA VAL A 15 -9.75 6.30 -8.03
C VAL A 15 -9.42 7.55 -7.23
N VAL A 16 -9.85 8.70 -7.73
CA VAL A 16 -9.66 10.00 -7.06
C VAL A 16 -11.02 10.54 -6.66
N VAL A 17 -11.16 10.89 -5.40
CA VAL A 17 -12.37 11.50 -4.84
C VAL A 17 -12.01 12.81 -4.16
N VAL A 18 -12.82 13.84 -4.39
CA VAL A 18 -12.76 15.13 -3.70
C VAL A 18 -14.09 15.36 -3.00
N ILE A 19 -14.04 15.62 -1.71
CA ILE A 19 -15.20 15.95 -0.90
C ILE A 19 -15.08 17.35 -0.30
N ASP A 20 -16.22 17.94 0.04
CA ASP A 20 -16.30 19.18 0.79
C ASP A 20 -16.26 18.95 2.33
N GLU A 21 -16.40 20.01 3.08
CA GLU A 21 -16.45 19.98 4.54
C GLU A 21 -17.68 19.28 5.12
N ASN A 22 -18.74 19.09 4.31
CA ASN A 22 -19.98 18.40 4.69
C ASN A 22 -20.03 16.94 4.19
N ASP A 23 -18.91 16.42 3.65
CA ASP A 23 -18.79 15.06 3.08
C ASP A 23 -19.53 14.87 1.75
N HIS A 24 -19.95 15.96 1.08
CA HIS A 24 -20.50 15.84 -0.25
C HIS A 24 -19.39 15.62 -1.28
N VAL A 25 -19.61 14.67 -2.17
CA VAL A 25 -18.67 14.38 -3.25
C VAL A 25 -18.76 15.46 -4.31
N LEU A 26 -17.67 16.18 -4.50
CA LEU A 26 -17.52 17.22 -5.53
C LEU A 26 -17.00 16.65 -6.84
N CYS A 27 -16.15 15.64 -6.75
CA CYS A 27 -15.55 14.94 -7.88
C CYS A 27 -15.22 13.51 -7.49
N GLU A 28 -15.56 12.57 -8.37
CA GLU A 28 -15.16 11.18 -8.26
C GLU A 28 -14.81 10.65 -9.65
N LYS A 29 -13.60 10.10 -9.80
CA LYS A 29 -13.16 9.61 -11.11
C LYS A 29 -12.15 8.48 -10.97
N ARG A 30 -12.42 7.39 -11.69
CA ARG A 30 -11.43 6.35 -12.01
C ARG A 30 -10.63 6.77 -13.22
N MET A 31 -9.31 6.67 -13.15
CA MET A 31 -8.41 7.12 -14.20
C MET A 31 -7.11 6.30 -14.21
N PRO A 32 -6.38 6.28 -15.35
CA PRO A 32 -5.09 5.61 -15.41
C PRO A 32 -4.07 6.27 -14.46
N ASN A 33 -3.02 5.53 -14.12
CA ASN A 33 -1.90 6.03 -13.33
C ASN A 33 -1.06 7.05 -14.14
N ASN A 34 -1.63 8.23 -14.36
CA ASN A 34 -1.01 9.35 -15.08
C ASN A 34 -1.02 10.59 -14.16
N LEU A 35 0.19 11.04 -13.78
CA LEU A 35 0.35 12.16 -12.85
C LEU A 35 -0.26 13.45 -13.36
N GLU A 36 -0.07 13.77 -14.64
CA GLU A 36 -0.56 15.01 -15.24
C GLU A 36 -2.09 15.08 -15.18
N GLN A 37 -2.76 13.98 -15.51
CA GLN A 37 -4.22 13.90 -15.45
C GLN A 37 -4.73 14.00 -14.01
N ILE A 38 -4.05 13.37 -13.05
CA ILE A 38 -4.42 13.44 -11.62
C ILE A 38 -4.25 14.88 -11.10
N VAL A 39 -3.13 15.51 -11.43
CA VAL A 39 -2.86 16.91 -11.04
C VAL A 39 -3.87 17.86 -11.70
N ALA A 40 -4.19 17.67 -12.97
CA ALA A 40 -5.20 18.46 -13.69
C ALA A 40 -6.59 18.33 -13.05
N LEU A 41 -6.98 17.12 -12.61
CA LEU A 41 -8.24 16.89 -11.91
C LEU A 41 -8.28 17.61 -10.56
N LEU A 42 -7.18 17.62 -9.81
CA LEU A 42 -7.09 18.22 -8.48
C LEU A 42 -6.86 19.75 -8.52
N ALA A 43 -6.31 20.27 -9.62
CA ALA A 43 -5.93 21.69 -9.73
C ALA A 43 -7.06 22.70 -9.42
N PRO A 44 -8.32 22.50 -9.88
CA PRO A 44 -9.45 23.41 -9.56
C PRO A 44 -9.80 23.44 -8.07
N HIS A 45 -9.34 22.46 -7.30
CA HIS A 45 -9.63 22.31 -5.88
C HIS A 45 -8.48 22.75 -4.97
N ARG A 46 -7.31 23.11 -5.56
CA ARG A 46 -6.08 23.41 -4.80
C ARG A 46 -6.22 24.53 -3.80
N GLY A 47 -6.88 25.63 -4.17
CA GLY A 47 -7.01 26.81 -3.31
C GLY A 47 -7.69 26.54 -1.96
N ASP A 48 -8.61 25.59 -1.96
CA ASP A 48 -9.38 25.21 -0.78
C ASP A 48 -8.93 23.84 -0.19
N SER A 49 -7.91 23.20 -0.77
CA SER A 49 -7.46 21.88 -0.37
C SER A 49 -6.83 21.89 1.02
N ARG A 50 -7.32 21.02 1.90
CA ARG A 50 -6.76 20.73 3.22
C ARG A 50 -5.88 19.50 3.24
N GLY A 51 -5.67 18.88 2.09
CA GLY A 51 -4.78 17.77 1.89
C GLY A 51 -5.31 16.75 0.88
N VAL A 52 -4.36 15.97 0.40
CA VAL A 52 -4.59 14.81 -0.48
C VAL A 52 -4.05 13.59 0.22
N VAL A 53 -4.90 12.61 0.49
CA VAL A 53 -4.46 11.33 1.07
C VAL A 53 -4.29 10.28 -0.02
N VAL A 54 -3.15 9.63 -0.02
CA VAL A 54 -2.82 8.53 -0.92
C VAL A 54 -2.74 7.23 -0.13
N LYS A 55 -3.38 6.18 -0.61
CA LYS A 55 -3.27 4.83 -0.03
C LYS A 55 -1.85 4.31 -0.17
N SER A 56 -1.26 3.79 0.92
CA SER A 56 0.10 3.23 0.91
C SER A 56 0.15 1.84 0.28
N THR A 57 -0.01 1.78 -1.04
CA THR A 57 0.22 0.58 -1.85
C THR A 57 1.72 0.43 -2.19
N PHE A 58 2.10 -0.60 -2.93
CA PHE A 58 3.52 -0.85 -3.24
C PHE A 58 4.15 0.20 -4.16
N ASN A 59 3.35 0.94 -4.94
CA ASN A 59 3.77 1.83 -6.03
C ASN A 59 3.49 3.32 -5.77
N TRP A 60 3.36 3.77 -4.53
CA TRP A 60 2.94 5.13 -4.20
C TRP A 60 3.99 6.23 -4.45
N TYR A 61 5.27 5.90 -4.60
CA TYR A 61 6.38 6.87 -4.62
C TYR A 61 6.18 7.96 -5.69
N TRP A 62 5.96 7.57 -6.94
CA TRP A 62 5.83 8.49 -8.07
C TRP A 62 4.67 9.48 -7.89
N LEU A 63 3.54 9.00 -7.35
CA LEU A 63 2.35 9.83 -7.15
C LEU A 63 2.55 10.83 -6.02
N VAL A 64 3.05 10.40 -4.87
CA VAL A 64 3.31 11.28 -3.73
C VAL A 64 4.32 12.34 -4.12
N ASP A 65 5.45 11.98 -4.75
CA ASP A 65 6.46 12.94 -5.18
C ASP A 65 5.92 13.92 -6.22
N GLY A 66 5.10 13.44 -7.14
CA GLY A 66 4.46 14.27 -8.15
C GLY A 66 3.49 15.29 -7.55
N LEU A 67 2.65 14.84 -6.63
CA LEU A 67 1.69 15.72 -5.94
C LEU A 67 2.41 16.74 -5.04
N GLN A 68 3.46 16.35 -4.34
CA GLN A 68 4.27 17.26 -3.52
C GLN A 68 4.97 18.32 -4.40
N ARG A 69 5.54 17.92 -5.54
CA ARG A 69 6.10 18.87 -6.54
C ARG A 69 5.03 19.82 -7.08
N ALA A 70 3.82 19.32 -7.25
CA ALA A 70 2.66 20.14 -7.63
C ALA A 70 2.08 20.98 -6.47
N ARG A 71 2.77 21.07 -5.32
CA ARG A 71 2.42 21.89 -4.17
C ARG A 71 1.11 21.47 -3.47
N PHE A 72 0.74 20.20 -3.49
CA PHE A 72 -0.31 19.66 -2.63
C PHE A 72 0.26 19.22 -1.28
N GLU A 73 -0.50 19.41 -0.20
CA GLU A 73 -0.21 18.76 1.07
C GLU A 73 -0.61 17.28 0.98
N VAL A 74 0.37 16.38 0.95
CA VAL A 74 0.13 14.96 0.75
C VAL A 74 0.30 14.20 2.06
N LYS A 75 -0.66 13.34 2.37
CA LYS A 75 -0.62 12.39 3.50
C LYS A 75 -0.67 10.97 2.96
N LEU A 76 0.18 10.10 3.50
CA LEU A 76 0.19 8.68 3.15
C LEU A 76 -0.65 7.92 4.17
N ALA A 77 -1.71 7.24 3.73
CA ALA A 77 -2.55 6.47 4.62
C ALA A 77 -1.85 5.18 5.07
N ASN A 78 -1.83 4.88 6.37
CA ASN A 78 -1.35 3.60 6.89
C ASN A 78 -2.43 2.53 6.72
N THR A 79 -2.32 1.70 5.67
CA THR A 79 -3.32 0.67 5.34
C THR A 79 -3.50 -0.39 6.42
N ALA A 80 -2.45 -0.73 7.16
CA ALA A 80 -2.55 -1.68 8.27
C ALA A 80 -3.40 -1.13 9.43
N ALA A 81 -3.27 0.17 9.71
CA ALA A 81 -4.09 0.83 10.73
C ALA A 81 -5.53 1.10 10.25
N LEU A 82 -5.76 1.17 8.94
CA LEU A 82 -7.11 1.33 8.38
C LEU A 82 -7.97 0.06 8.53
N ALA A 83 -7.35 -1.12 8.67
CA ALA A 83 -8.06 -2.38 8.84
C ALA A 83 -9.01 -2.39 10.05
N GLN A 84 -8.71 -1.63 11.09
CA GLN A 84 -9.58 -1.48 12.27
C GLN A 84 -10.89 -0.72 11.96
N TYR A 85 -10.98 0.00 10.84
CA TYR A 85 -12.20 0.68 10.40
C TYR A 85 -13.00 -0.14 9.36
N CYS A 86 -12.51 -1.33 8.95
CA CYS A 86 -13.13 -2.18 7.95
C CYS A 86 -14.45 -2.84 8.39
N GLY A 87 -14.88 -2.71 9.64
CA GLY A 87 -16.19 -3.17 10.12
C GLY A 87 -17.36 -2.31 9.61
N LEU A 88 -17.10 -1.14 9.07
CA LEU A 88 -18.06 -0.29 8.39
C LEU A 88 -18.11 -0.71 6.91
N LYS A 89 -19.24 -1.18 6.47
CA LYS A 89 -19.62 -1.78 5.19
C LYS A 89 -19.27 -0.97 3.93
N TYR A 90 -17.99 -0.84 3.61
CA TYR A 90 -17.52 -0.18 2.38
C TYR A 90 -16.71 -1.18 1.54
N SER A 91 -17.38 -1.90 0.66
CA SER A 91 -16.78 -2.84 -0.28
C SER A 91 -16.79 -2.21 -1.69
N GLY A 92 -15.61 -1.89 -2.23
CA GLY A 92 -15.41 -1.37 -3.58
C GLY A 92 -14.32 -0.29 -3.62
N ASP A 93 -13.67 -0.17 -4.76
CA ASP A 93 -12.54 0.78 -4.95
C ASP A 93 -12.96 2.26 -4.81
N GLU A 94 -14.17 2.58 -5.26
CA GLU A 94 -14.75 3.94 -5.15
C GLU A 94 -14.99 4.31 -3.69
N HIS A 95 -15.49 3.37 -2.91
CA HIS A 95 -15.63 3.54 -1.46
C HIS A 95 -14.27 3.71 -0.76
N GLY A 96 -13.20 3.06 -1.26
CA GLY A 96 -11.85 3.18 -0.73
C GLY A 96 -11.33 4.61 -0.77
N ALA A 97 -11.39 5.28 -1.91
CA ALA A 97 -10.94 6.65 -2.09
C ALA A 97 -11.78 7.65 -1.27
N ARG A 98 -13.11 7.51 -1.30
CA ARG A 98 -14.03 8.33 -0.52
C ARG A 98 -13.80 8.17 0.98
N HIS A 99 -13.62 6.95 1.45
CA HIS A 99 -13.32 6.67 2.86
C HIS A 99 -12.03 7.35 3.31
N LEU A 100 -10.97 7.32 2.49
CA LEU A 100 -9.73 8.04 2.79
C LEU A 100 -9.94 9.55 2.91
N ALA A 101 -10.69 10.16 1.99
CA ALA A 101 -11.03 11.57 2.04
C ALA A 101 -11.84 11.91 3.29
N HIS A 102 -12.82 11.06 3.65
CA HIS A 102 -13.62 11.18 4.87
C HIS A 102 -12.77 11.13 6.14
N LEU A 103 -11.86 10.13 6.27
CA LEU A 103 -10.96 10.01 7.43
C LEU A 103 -10.02 11.22 7.54
N LEU A 104 -9.56 11.76 6.40
CA LEU A 104 -8.76 12.98 6.36
C LEU A 104 -9.57 14.18 6.88
N ARG A 105 -10.81 14.34 6.39
CA ARG A 105 -11.74 15.41 6.82
C ARG A 105 -12.05 15.33 8.30
N ALA A 106 -12.32 14.12 8.82
CA ALA A 106 -12.64 13.90 10.22
C ALA A 106 -11.42 14.03 11.17
N GLY A 107 -10.20 14.18 10.64
CA GLY A 107 -8.98 14.30 11.43
C GLY A 107 -8.54 13.00 12.14
N ILE A 108 -9.12 11.86 11.78
CA ILE A 108 -8.84 10.55 12.39
C ILE A 108 -7.98 9.64 11.52
N LEU A 109 -7.49 10.17 10.38
CA LEU A 109 -6.62 9.43 9.48
C LEU A 109 -5.31 9.03 10.18
N ARG A 110 -5.02 7.74 10.23
CA ARG A 110 -3.70 7.25 10.63
C ARG A 110 -2.75 7.33 9.45
N THR A 111 -1.74 8.18 9.58
CA THR A 111 -0.76 8.41 8.52
C THR A 111 0.48 7.55 8.69
N GLY A 112 1.05 7.13 7.56
CA GLY A 112 2.36 6.53 7.47
C GLY A 112 3.43 7.59 7.19
N TYR A 113 4.69 7.25 7.45
CA TYR A 113 5.82 8.10 7.15
C TYR A 113 6.11 8.09 5.63
N ILE A 114 6.25 9.27 5.04
CA ILE A 114 6.69 9.43 3.65
C ILE A 114 8.21 9.46 3.66
N TYR A 115 8.83 8.34 3.28
CA TYR A 115 10.29 8.23 3.22
C TYR A 115 10.85 9.16 2.13
N PRO A 116 11.87 9.96 2.43
CA PRO A 116 12.59 10.73 1.41
C PRO A 116 13.24 9.79 0.39
N PRO A 117 13.43 10.23 -0.88
CA PRO A 117 13.92 9.38 -1.97
C PRO A 117 15.21 8.62 -1.65
N GLU A 118 16.15 9.25 -0.97
CA GLU A 118 17.45 8.69 -0.58
C GLU A 118 17.36 7.52 0.41
N GLN A 119 16.29 7.46 1.20
CA GLN A 119 16.07 6.38 2.18
C GLN A 119 15.29 5.20 1.60
N ARG A 120 14.64 5.39 0.45
CA ARG A 120 13.74 4.37 -0.14
C ARG A 120 14.48 3.14 -0.61
N ALA A 121 15.68 3.29 -1.19
CA ALA A 121 16.49 2.18 -1.65
C ALA A 121 16.86 1.23 -0.50
N VAL A 122 17.32 1.77 0.63
CA VAL A 122 17.65 0.98 1.82
C VAL A 122 16.41 0.29 2.39
N ARG A 123 15.29 1.02 2.47
CA ARG A 123 14.01 0.47 2.92
C ARG A 123 13.55 -0.70 2.04
N ASP A 124 13.60 -0.54 0.72
CA ASP A 124 13.09 -1.54 -0.21
C ASP A 124 13.98 -2.77 -0.26
N LEU A 125 15.31 -2.59 -0.18
CA LEU A 125 16.26 -3.70 -0.03
C LEU A 125 16.05 -4.46 1.29
N SER A 126 15.84 -3.76 2.39
CA SER A 126 15.59 -4.36 3.71
C SER A 126 14.29 -5.17 3.70
N ARG A 127 13.22 -4.64 3.09
CA ARG A 127 11.95 -5.35 2.92
C ARG A 127 12.10 -6.58 2.01
N LYS A 128 12.84 -6.45 0.92
CA LYS A 128 13.11 -7.57 0.01
C LYS A 128 13.90 -8.66 0.71
N ARG A 129 14.94 -8.29 1.47
CA ARG A 129 15.69 -9.24 2.29
C ARG A 129 14.79 -9.98 3.28
N ALA A 130 13.93 -9.25 4.01
CA ALA A 130 12.98 -9.85 4.96
C ALA A 130 12.03 -10.84 4.26
N GLN A 131 11.50 -10.48 3.09
CA GLN A 131 10.66 -11.35 2.27
C GLN A 131 11.40 -12.63 1.88
N LEU A 132 12.64 -12.52 1.37
CA LEU A 132 13.43 -13.68 0.95
C LEU A 132 13.77 -14.61 2.13
N VAL A 133 14.10 -14.05 3.29
CA VAL A 133 14.32 -14.81 4.52
C VAL A 133 13.07 -15.58 4.95
N HIS A 134 11.91 -14.91 4.91
CA HIS A 134 10.63 -15.55 5.21
C HIS A 134 10.33 -16.69 4.22
N SER A 135 10.44 -16.43 2.92
CA SER A 135 10.20 -17.45 1.88
C SER A 135 11.12 -18.66 2.05
N ARG A 136 12.43 -18.43 2.31
CA ARG A 136 13.36 -19.51 2.61
C ARG A 136 12.90 -20.35 3.80
N THR A 137 12.47 -19.71 4.87
CA THR A 137 11.99 -20.43 6.08
C THR A 137 10.76 -21.28 5.73
N MET A 138 9.80 -20.73 4.98
CA MET A 138 8.60 -21.46 4.56
C MET A 138 8.96 -22.70 3.70
N HIS A 139 9.94 -22.58 2.79
CA HIS A 139 10.37 -23.74 1.99
C HIS A 139 11.07 -24.80 2.85
N ILE A 140 11.91 -24.41 3.82
CA ILE A 140 12.54 -25.37 4.73
C ILE A 140 11.47 -26.13 5.52
N LEU A 141 10.49 -25.44 6.10
CA LEU A 141 9.38 -26.06 6.84
C LEU A 141 8.54 -26.99 5.95
N ALA A 142 8.35 -26.62 4.68
CA ALA A 142 7.65 -27.48 3.72
C ALA A 142 8.39 -28.83 3.50
N VAL A 143 9.72 -28.78 3.32
CA VAL A 143 10.56 -29.99 3.17
C VAL A 143 10.53 -30.82 4.45
N GLU A 144 10.71 -30.21 5.63
CA GLU A 144 10.61 -30.91 6.93
C GLU A 144 9.25 -31.62 7.05
N THR A 145 8.15 -30.97 6.63
CA THR A 145 6.81 -31.54 6.66
C THR A 145 6.66 -32.71 5.68
N LEU A 146 7.24 -32.60 4.47
CA LEU A 146 7.23 -33.71 3.49
C LEU A 146 7.95 -34.93 4.01
N VAL A 147 9.17 -34.78 4.54
CA VAL A 147 9.96 -35.88 5.11
C VAL A 147 9.20 -36.52 6.28
N ALA A 148 8.66 -35.73 7.18
CA ALA A 148 7.87 -36.25 8.31
C ALA A 148 6.67 -37.07 7.83
N ARG A 149 6.00 -36.63 6.76
CA ARG A 149 4.82 -37.33 6.19
C ARG A 149 5.17 -38.61 5.47
N GLN A 150 6.29 -38.61 4.73
CA GLN A 150 6.68 -39.76 3.88
C GLN A 150 7.49 -40.81 4.64
N ALA A 151 8.43 -40.35 5.48
CA ALA A 151 9.37 -41.24 6.18
C ALA A 151 9.08 -41.44 7.67
N GLY A 152 8.08 -40.73 8.22
CA GLY A 152 7.76 -40.78 9.66
C GLY A 152 8.83 -40.17 10.57
N GLY A 153 9.92 -39.66 9.99
CA GLY A 153 11.07 -39.10 10.70
C GLY A 153 11.06 -37.56 10.67
N ARG A 154 11.95 -36.95 11.50
CA ARG A 154 12.20 -35.51 11.48
C ARG A 154 13.57 -35.22 10.87
N ILE A 155 13.61 -34.27 9.95
CA ILE A 155 14.85 -33.66 9.45
C ILE A 155 14.96 -32.26 10.02
N SER A 156 16.15 -31.81 10.41
CA SER A 156 16.32 -30.43 10.89
C SER A 156 16.46 -29.48 9.72
N GLY A 157 16.03 -28.19 9.91
CA GLY A 157 16.22 -27.19 8.89
C GLY A 157 17.67 -26.92 8.48
N ASN A 158 18.64 -27.27 9.31
CA ASN A 158 20.05 -27.22 8.93
C ASN A 158 20.43 -28.38 7.97
N CYS A 159 19.90 -29.56 8.18
CA CYS A 159 20.08 -30.69 7.24
C CYS A 159 19.38 -30.33 5.90
N VAL A 160 18.17 -29.80 5.92
CA VAL A 160 17.46 -29.37 4.71
C VAL A 160 18.29 -28.38 3.87
N LYS A 161 19.02 -27.47 4.50
CA LYS A 161 19.89 -26.50 3.79
C LYS A 161 21.11 -27.13 3.13
N GLN A 162 21.46 -28.33 3.52
CA GLN A 162 22.64 -29.07 3.03
C GLN A 162 22.25 -30.17 2.02
N LEU A 163 20.97 -30.38 1.76
CA LEU A 163 20.51 -31.34 0.76
C LEU A 163 21.06 -30.98 -0.62
N THR A 164 21.63 -31.97 -1.29
CA THR A 164 22.04 -31.93 -2.70
C THR A 164 21.04 -32.69 -3.56
N ALA A 165 21.09 -32.50 -4.88
CA ALA A 165 20.24 -33.24 -5.80
C ALA A 165 20.43 -34.76 -5.67
N ASP A 166 21.68 -35.22 -5.49
CA ASP A 166 22.02 -36.64 -5.34
C ASP A 166 21.45 -37.21 -4.03
N ALA A 167 21.52 -36.44 -2.93
CA ALA A 167 20.99 -36.85 -1.63
C ALA A 167 19.44 -36.88 -1.56
N VAL A 168 18.74 -36.45 -2.59
CA VAL A 168 17.27 -36.49 -2.69
C VAL A 168 16.84 -37.66 -3.61
N ALA A 169 17.74 -38.15 -4.47
CA ALA A 169 17.48 -39.25 -5.41
C ALA A 169 17.61 -40.64 -4.78
N ASP A 170 18.34 -40.78 -3.68
CA ASP A 170 18.48 -41.99 -2.86
C ASP A 170 17.35 -42.08 -1.80
#